data_afbfec4052596e89bd8b8aca51149e6b
#
_entry.id   afbfec4052596e89bd8b8aca51149e6b
#
_cell.length_a   1.000
_cell.length_b   1.000
_cell.length_c   1.000
_cell.angle_alpha   90.00
_cell.angle_beta   90.00
_cell.angle_gamma   90.00
#
_symmetry.space_group_name_H-M   'P 1'
#
loop_
_entity.id
_entity.type
_entity.pdbx_description
1 polymer ?
#
loop_
_entity_poly.entity_id
_entity_poly.type
_entity_poly.pdbx_seq_one_letter_code
_entity_poly.pdbx_strand_id
1 'polypeptide(L)'
;LATPEEFGRIVLHANADGSKVTLADVARLEVGRQDYNFEMLNNGKKSVGAAVQLRPGANALQTASAVKARLAELSKTFPSDIEYTVSYDTSRFVDIAISKVIHTLAEAVALVFLVMFLFLQNFRYTLVPTIVVPVCLAGTLAAMYALGFSVNMMTMFGMVLAIGILVDDAIVVVENVERIMAVEGLGPHEATIKAMGQVSGAIVGITLVLTAVFLPLAFMSGSVGVIYRQFSLSLAVSILFSGFLALTFTPALCASLLRPVPKGHHAEKNGFFRWFNRRFAALTQRFERLNSRLLRHAGRYMAIYAVIVAALGFLYVRLPESFVPVEDQGYYIIDMQLPPGATQARAEAVVRDLEHYLLARKNTQSTTMIMGFSFSGTGQNAALSFVTLKDWSGRGKGQSASDEVAAFNARFAGLADAKAMAVDPPPIDGMGNASGFTLRLQDRSGVGREALIAARDQLLY
;
A
#
# COMPACT_ATOMS: atom_id res chain seq x y z
N LEU A 1 -39.22 -9.87 -28.35
CA LEU A 1 -38.74 -9.14 -29.54
C LEU A 1 -37.23 -8.95 -29.38
N ALA A 2 -36.44 -9.49 -30.33
CA ALA A 2 -34.99 -9.43 -30.26
C ALA A 2 -34.35 -8.88 -31.53
N THR A 3 -35.07 -8.90 -32.65
CA THR A 3 -34.57 -8.41 -33.95
C THR A 3 -35.33 -7.20 -34.46
N PRO A 4 -34.73 -6.35 -35.33
CA PRO A 4 -35.42 -5.19 -35.93
C PRO A 4 -36.70 -5.61 -36.69
N GLU A 5 -36.70 -6.80 -37.31
CA GLU A 5 -37.83 -7.33 -38.05
C GLU A 5 -38.99 -7.68 -37.12
N GLU A 6 -38.71 -8.20 -35.92
CA GLU A 6 -39.74 -8.48 -34.92
C GLU A 6 -40.33 -7.20 -34.36
N PHE A 7 -39.50 -6.19 -34.07
CA PHE A 7 -39.95 -4.86 -33.66
C PHE A 7 -40.76 -4.19 -34.78
N GLY A 8 -40.37 -4.36 -36.04
CA GLY A 8 -41.09 -3.84 -37.21
C GLY A 8 -42.52 -4.30 -37.30
N ARG A 9 -42.85 -5.48 -36.79
CA ARG A 9 -44.22 -6.07 -36.82
C ARG A 9 -45.14 -5.55 -35.72
N ILE A 10 -44.67 -4.66 -34.85
CA ILE A 10 -45.52 -4.05 -33.81
C ILE A 10 -46.59 -3.22 -34.51
N VAL A 11 -47.87 -3.54 -34.25
CA VAL A 11 -49.01 -2.83 -34.80
C VAL A 11 -49.24 -1.55 -34.01
N LEU A 12 -49.12 -0.40 -34.67
CA LEU A 12 -49.34 0.92 -34.09
C LEU A 12 -50.81 1.36 -34.21
N HIS A 13 -51.45 1.00 -35.30
CA HIS A 13 -52.86 1.32 -35.56
C HIS A 13 -53.51 0.21 -36.36
N ALA A 14 -54.76 -0.09 -36.04
CA ALA A 14 -55.58 -1.00 -36.81
C ALA A 14 -56.86 -0.25 -37.27
N ASN A 15 -57.10 -0.19 -38.59
CA ASN A 15 -58.22 0.45 -39.17
C ASN A 15 -59.46 -0.45 -39.13
N ALA A 16 -60.65 0.15 -39.26
CA ALA A 16 -61.95 -0.57 -39.26
C ALA A 16 -62.10 -1.52 -40.46
N ASP A 17 -61.35 -1.29 -41.54
CA ASP A 17 -61.29 -2.14 -42.74
C ASP A 17 -60.35 -3.35 -42.62
N GLY A 18 -59.69 -3.53 -41.43
CA GLY A 18 -58.75 -4.62 -41.16
C GLY A 18 -57.32 -4.32 -41.61
N SER A 19 -57.04 -3.18 -42.21
CA SER A 19 -55.68 -2.76 -42.52
C SER A 19 -54.91 -2.38 -41.21
N LYS A 20 -53.59 -2.62 -41.18
CA LYS A 20 -52.75 -2.35 -40.02
C LYS A 20 -51.56 -1.50 -40.42
N VAL A 21 -51.29 -0.49 -39.62
CA VAL A 21 -50.03 0.27 -39.69
C VAL A 21 -49.07 -0.32 -38.67
N THR A 22 -47.95 -0.77 -39.17
CA THR A 22 -46.89 -1.35 -38.32
C THR A 22 -45.76 -0.36 -38.07
N LEU A 23 -44.89 -0.65 -37.12
CA LEU A 23 -43.75 0.20 -36.81
C LEU A 23 -42.80 0.33 -38.03
N ALA A 24 -42.64 -0.73 -38.82
CA ALA A 24 -41.83 -0.71 -40.04
C ALA A 24 -42.38 0.22 -41.13
N ASP A 25 -43.72 0.52 -41.13
CA ASP A 25 -44.33 1.38 -42.13
C ASP A 25 -44.03 2.87 -41.87
N VAL A 26 -43.69 3.23 -40.62
CA VAL A 26 -43.53 4.64 -40.21
C VAL A 26 -42.12 4.94 -39.66
N ALA A 27 -41.30 3.92 -39.44
CA ALA A 27 -39.95 4.08 -38.85
C ALA A 27 -38.95 3.15 -39.52
N ARG A 28 -37.73 3.63 -39.64
CA ARG A 28 -36.55 2.79 -39.96
C ARG A 28 -36.00 2.21 -38.66
N LEU A 29 -35.87 0.90 -38.62
CA LEU A 29 -35.40 0.16 -37.45
C LEU A 29 -33.99 -0.32 -37.69
N GLU A 30 -33.08 0.05 -36.80
CA GLU A 30 -31.68 -0.33 -36.89
C GLU A 30 -31.17 -0.80 -35.52
N VAL A 31 -30.26 -1.76 -35.50
CA VAL A 31 -29.49 -2.10 -34.33
C VAL A 31 -28.38 -1.07 -34.16
N GLY A 32 -28.39 -0.35 -33.04
CA GLY A 32 -27.42 0.69 -32.74
C GLY A 32 -26.76 0.46 -31.40
N ARG A 33 -25.86 1.36 -31.02
CA ARG A 33 -25.27 1.38 -29.68
C ARG A 33 -26.33 1.90 -28.69
N GLN A 34 -26.24 1.39 -27.45
CA GLN A 34 -27.11 1.89 -26.37
C GLN A 34 -26.78 3.35 -26.02
N ASP A 35 -25.50 3.74 -26.10
CA ASP A 35 -25.02 5.09 -25.87
C ASP A 35 -23.93 5.46 -26.90
N TYR A 36 -24.03 6.60 -27.51
CA TYR A 36 -23.07 7.15 -28.47
C TYR A 36 -22.14 8.18 -27.85
N ASN A 37 -22.34 8.54 -26.58
CA ASN A 37 -21.48 9.51 -25.88
C ASN A 37 -20.15 8.93 -25.46
N PHE A 38 -20.04 7.60 -25.36
CA PHE A 38 -18.83 6.92 -24.93
C PHE A 38 -18.08 6.28 -26.09
N GLU A 39 -16.82 6.59 -26.22
CA GLU A 39 -15.89 5.91 -27.12
C GLU A 39 -14.60 5.62 -26.39
N MET A 40 -13.95 4.50 -26.72
CA MET A 40 -12.73 4.06 -26.06
C MET A 40 -11.64 3.79 -27.10
N LEU A 41 -10.42 4.25 -26.81
CA LEU A 41 -9.23 3.89 -27.54
C LEU A 41 -8.29 3.13 -26.58
N ASN A 42 -7.65 2.09 -27.11
CA ASN A 42 -6.59 1.38 -26.42
C ASN A 42 -5.37 1.29 -27.34
N ASN A 43 -4.27 1.94 -26.94
CA ASN A 43 -3.06 2.07 -27.77
C ASN A 43 -3.37 2.55 -29.20
N GLY A 44 -4.19 3.59 -29.35
CA GLY A 44 -4.58 4.19 -30.64
C GLY A 44 -5.67 3.45 -31.41
N LYS A 45 -6.06 2.26 -30.97
CA LYS A 45 -7.10 1.45 -31.65
C LYS A 45 -8.45 1.62 -30.96
N LYS A 46 -9.51 1.72 -31.76
CA LYS A 46 -10.89 1.70 -31.25
C LYS A 46 -11.14 0.38 -30.53
N SER A 47 -11.67 0.47 -29.33
CA SER A 47 -11.94 -0.68 -28.48
C SER A 47 -13.23 -0.53 -27.69
N VAL A 48 -13.67 -1.62 -27.09
CA VAL A 48 -14.76 -1.65 -26.12
C VAL A 48 -14.20 -2.07 -24.78
N GLY A 49 -14.55 -1.36 -23.71
CA GLY A 49 -14.05 -1.63 -22.38
C GLY A 49 -15.11 -2.22 -21.47
N ALA A 50 -14.68 -3.14 -20.62
CA ALA A 50 -15.43 -3.61 -19.47
C ALA A 50 -14.65 -3.30 -18.21
N ALA A 51 -15.28 -2.61 -17.25
CA ALA A 51 -14.67 -2.32 -15.95
C ALA A 51 -15.23 -3.27 -14.90
N VAL A 52 -14.33 -3.92 -14.16
CA VAL A 52 -14.69 -4.74 -13.00
C VAL A 52 -14.36 -3.95 -11.74
N GLN A 53 -15.38 -3.66 -10.94
CA GLN A 53 -15.25 -2.90 -9.72
C GLN A 53 -15.36 -3.83 -8.50
N LEU A 54 -14.44 -3.66 -7.56
CA LEU A 54 -14.45 -4.43 -6.32
C LEU A 54 -15.61 -3.99 -5.41
N ARG A 55 -16.29 -4.94 -4.81
CA ARG A 55 -17.20 -4.65 -3.70
C ARG A 55 -16.38 -4.29 -2.45
N PRO A 56 -16.88 -3.40 -1.58
CA PRO A 56 -16.23 -3.13 -0.31
C PRO A 56 -15.94 -4.43 0.48
N GLY A 57 -14.71 -4.60 0.92
CA GLY A 57 -14.26 -5.80 1.65
C GLY A 57 -13.89 -7.01 0.78
N ALA A 58 -14.02 -6.95 -0.56
CA ALA A 58 -13.57 -8.03 -1.43
C ALA A 58 -12.03 -8.07 -1.54
N ASN A 59 -11.50 -9.28 -1.76
CA ASN A 59 -10.07 -9.47 -1.98
C ASN A 59 -9.69 -9.14 -3.43
N ALA A 60 -8.88 -8.10 -3.62
CA ALA A 60 -8.48 -7.60 -4.94
C ALA A 60 -7.71 -8.65 -5.76
N LEU A 61 -6.74 -9.34 -5.15
CA LEU A 61 -5.91 -10.34 -5.83
C LEU A 61 -6.74 -11.55 -6.28
N GLN A 62 -7.59 -12.06 -5.38
CA GLN A 62 -8.45 -13.20 -5.68
C GLN A 62 -9.46 -12.85 -6.79
N THR A 63 -10.07 -11.67 -6.72
CA THR A 63 -11.03 -11.21 -7.73
C THR A 63 -10.34 -11.03 -9.08
N ALA A 64 -9.18 -10.35 -9.13
CA ALA A 64 -8.42 -10.16 -10.35
C ALA A 64 -8.00 -11.50 -10.99
N SER A 65 -7.53 -12.45 -10.17
CA SER A 65 -7.17 -13.79 -10.64
C SER A 65 -8.37 -14.52 -11.23
N ALA A 66 -9.53 -14.49 -10.56
CA ALA A 66 -10.76 -15.12 -11.05
C ALA A 66 -11.25 -14.47 -12.35
N VAL A 67 -11.20 -13.14 -12.47
CA VAL A 67 -11.58 -12.42 -13.70
C VAL A 67 -10.65 -12.78 -14.85
N LYS A 68 -9.33 -12.78 -14.63
CA LYS A 68 -8.35 -13.16 -15.66
C LYS A 68 -8.54 -14.62 -16.12
N ALA A 69 -8.77 -15.53 -15.18
CA ALA A 69 -9.06 -16.93 -15.52
C ALA A 69 -10.32 -17.07 -16.36
N ARG A 70 -11.38 -16.33 -16.00
CA ARG A 70 -12.64 -16.34 -16.75
C ARG A 70 -12.48 -15.71 -18.14
N LEU A 71 -11.74 -14.61 -18.26
CA LEU A 71 -11.41 -14.02 -19.56
C LEU A 71 -10.62 -14.98 -20.46
N ALA A 72 -9.63 -15.68 -19.91
CA ALA A 72 -8.86 -16.66 -20.65
C ALA A 72 -9.71 -17.87 -21.12
N GLU A 73 -10.76 -18.23 -20.39
CA GLU A 73 -11.72 -19.22 -20.80
C GLU A 73 -12.63 -18.69 -21.94
N LEU A 74 -13.20 -17.51 -21.76
CA LEU A 74 -14.10 -16.90 -22.72
C LEU A 74 -13.39 -16.52 -24.02
N SER A 75 -12.12 -16.14 -23.96
CA SER A 75 -11.34 -15.79 -25.16
C SER A 75 -11.22 -16.92 -26.18
N LYS A 76 -11.39 -18.17 -25.76
CA LYS A 76 -11.39 -19.34 -26.65
C LYS A 76 -12.62 -19.37 -27.58
N THR A 77 -13.65 -18.61 -27.21
CA THR A 77 -14.90 -18.52 -27.98
C THR A 77 -15.04 -17.20 -28.74
N PHE A 78 -14.03 -16.31 -28.65
CA PHE A 78 -14.04 -15.05 -29.36
C PHE A 78 -13.85 -15.27 -30.87
N PRO A 79 -14.50 -14.46 -31.70
CA PRO A 79 -14.19 -14.37 -33.11
C PRO A 79 -12.69 -14.08 -33.33
N SER A 80 -12.14 -14.52 -34.46
CA SER A 80 -10.70 -14.42 -34.76
C SER A 80 -10.19 -12.99 -34.90
N ASP A 81 -11.06 -12.01 -35.06
CA ASP A 81 -10.79 -10.59 -35.18
C ASP A 81 -10.90 -9.82 -33.86
N ILE A 82 -11.25 -10.51 -32.77
CA ILE A 82 -11.38 -9.92 -31.43
C ILE A 82 -10.24 -10.42 -30.53
N GLU A 83 -9.47 -9.47 -30.01
CA GLU A 83 -8.43 -9.68 -29.00
C GLU A 83 -8.79 -8.90 -27.73
N TYR A 84 -8.49 -9.47 -26.55
CA TYR A 84 -8.65 -8.75 -25.30
C TYR A 84 -7.29 -8.41 -24.67
N THR A 85 -7.23 -7.26 -24.02
CA THR A 85 -6.08 -6.82 -23.22
C THR A 85 -6.56 -6.33 -21.86
N VAL A 86 -5.77 -6.59 -20.82
CA VAL A 86 -5.98 -5.99 -19.49
C VAL A 86 -5.02 -4.82 -19.37
N SER A 87 -5.51 -3.64 -19.76
CA SER A 87 -4.69 -2.43 -19.84
C SER A 87 -4.54 -1.70 -18.49
N TYR A 88 -5.49 -1.90 -17.58
CA TYR A 88 -5.50 -1.32 -16.25
C TYR A 88 -5.81 -2.37 -15.20
N ASP A 89 -4.88 -2.61 -14.28
CA ASP A 89 -4.99 -3.64 -13.25
C ASP A 89 -4.31 -3.19 -11.95
N THR A 90 -5.11 -2.73 -11.00
CA THR A 90 -4.63 -2.28 -9.69
C THR A 90 -4.09 -3.43 -8.82
N SER A 91 -4.51 -4.67 -9.08
CA SER A 91 -4.05 -5.83 -8.32
C SER A 91 -2.55 -6.11 -8.50
N ARG A 92 -1.97 -5.70 -9.65
CA ARG A 92 -0.55 -5.87 -9.96
C ARG A 92 0.35 -5.14 -8.94
N PHE A 93 -0.02 -3.92 -8.57
CA PHE A 93 0.72 -3.16 -7.56
C PHE A 93 0.66 -3.86 -6.19
N VAL A 94 -0.53 -4.34 -5.81
CA VAL A 94 -0.73 -5.05 -4.53
C VAL A 94 0.07 -6.36 -4.50
N ASP A 95 0.09 -7.12 -5.59
CA ASP A 95 0.84 -8.38 -5.70
C ASP A 95 2.36 -8.16 -5.55
N ILE A 96 2.90 -7.17 -6.27
CA ILE A 96 4.30 -6.80 -6.18
C ILE A 96 4.66 -6.30 -4.78
N ALA A 97 3.79 -5.48 -4.17
CA ALA A 97 4.01 -4.97 -2.83
C ALA A 97 4.04 -6.10 -1.79
N ILE A 98 3.09 -7.05 -1.84
CA ILE A 98 3.07 -8.22 -0.96
C ILE A 98 4.32 -9.07 -1.17
N SER A 99 4.68 -9.37 -2.42
CA SER A 99 5.89 -10.13 -2.74
C SER A 99 7.15 -9.45 -2.18
N LYS A 100 7.27 -8.14 -2.35
CA LYS A 100 8.37 -7.34 -1.80
C LYS A 100 8.43 -7.44 -0.27
N VAL A 101 7.30 -7.36 0.41
CA VAL A 101 7.23 -7.49 1.87
C VAL A 101 7.65 -8.89 2.33
N ILE A 102 7.24 -9.96 1.63
CA ILE A 102 7.67 -11.33 1.96
C ILE A 102 9.20 -11.46 1.82
N HIS A 103 9.79 -10.91 0.76
CA HIS A 103 11.25 -10.88 0.61
C HIS A 103 11.92 -10.09 1.74
N THR A 104 11.42 -8.89 2.06
CA THR A 104 11.93 -8.07 3.16
C THR A 104 11.81 -8.80 4.51
N LEU A 105 10.74 -9.57 4.71
CA LEU A 105 10.55 -10.41 5.90
C LEU A 105 11.67 -11.47 6.03
N ALA A 106 11.96 -12.17 4.93
CA ALA A 106 13.03 -13.16 4.88
C ALA A 106 14.41 -12.52 5.10
N GLU A 107 14.67 -11.36 4.47
CA GLU A 107 15.90 -10.58 4.66
C GLU A 107 16.05 -10.11 6.12
N ALA A 108 14.97 -9.65 6.74
CA ALA A 108 14.97 -9.22 8.14
C ALA A 108 15.32 -10.38 9.09
N VAL A 109 14.71 -11.56 8.89
CA VAL A 109 15.03 -12.76 9.67
C VAL A 109 16.50 -13.17 9.48
N ALA A 110 17.01 -13.15 8.24
CA ALA A 110 18.40 -13.47 7.95
C ALA A 110 19.37 -12.46 8.59
N LEU A 111 19.05 -11.16 8.53
CA LEU A 111 19.85 -10.11 9.15
C LEU A 111 19.87 -10.25 10.68
N VAL A 112 18.71 -10.50 11.28
CA VAL A 112 18.58 -10.76 12.72
C VAL A 112 19.43 -11.96 13.12
N PHE A 113 19.35 -13.07 12.38
CA PHE A 113 20.21 -14.23 12.61
C PHE A 113 21.69 -13.87 12.57
N LEU A 114 22.11 -13.11 11.54
CA LEU A 114 23.52 -12.72 11.38
C LEU A 114 23.99 -11.82 12.53
N VAL A 115 23.22 -10.83 12.92
CA VAL A 115 23.54 -9.92 14.03
C VAL A 115 23.60 -10.71 15.34
N MET A 116 22.60 -11.54 15.61
CA MET A 116 22.57 -12.38 16.80
C MET A 116 23.77 -13.34 16.85
N PHE A 117 24.11 -13.95 15.72
CA PHE A 117 25.26 -14.83 15.63
C PHE A 117 26.58 -14.10 15.87
N LEU A 118 26.69 -12.84 15.45
CA LEU A 118 27.85 -12.01 15.69
C LEU A 118 28.05 -11.73 17.20
N PHE A 119 26.97 -11.48 17.94
CA PHE A 119 27.02 -11.17 19.36
C PHE A 119 27.10 -12.42 20.24
N LEU A 120 26.22 -13.38 20.03
CA LEU A 120 26.17 -14.62 20.82
C LEU A 120 27.29 -15.62 20.44
N GLN A 121 27.80 -15.52 19.21
CA GLN A 121 28.90 -16.33 18.68
C GLN A 121 28.70 -17.84 18.87
N ASN A 122 27.45 -18.27 18.94
CA ASN A 122 27.06 -19.66 19.12
C ASN A 122 25.78 -19.95 18.30
N PHE A 123 25.89 -20.89 17.37
CA PHE A 123 24.79 -21.24 16.48
C PHE A 123 23.53 -21.69 17.23
N ARG A 124 23.67 -22.44 18.33
CA ARG A 124 22.50 -22.94 19.08
C ARG A 124 21.74 -21.83 19.80
N TYR A 125 22.46 -20.88 20.37
CA TYR A 125 21.88 -19.72 21.05
C TYR A 125 21.15 -18.83 20.03
N THR A 126 21.74 -18.64 18.85
CA THR A 126 21.15 -17.86 17.76
C THR A 126 19.92 -18.54 17.15
N LEU A 127 19.92 -19.88 17.14
CA LEU A 127 18.81 -20.64 16.54
C LEU A 127 17.50 -20.46 17.31
N VAL A 128 17.55 -20.27 18.63
CA VAL A 128 16.34 -20.11 19.47
C VAL A 128 15.50 -18.92 19.04
N PRO A 129 16.00 -17.66 19.01
CA PRO A 129 15.20 -16.53 18.50
C PRO A 129 14.81 -16.68 17.04
N THR A 130 15.68 -17.29 16.22
CA THR A 130 15.42 -17.49 14.80
C THR A 130 14.22 -18.41 14.54
N ILE A 131 13.99 -19.41 15.38
CA ILE A 131 12.82 -20.29 15.30
C ILE A 131 11.58 -19.59 15.85
N VAL A 132 11.71 -18.78 16.90
CA VAL A 132 10.58 -18.10 17.54
C VAL A 132 9.90 -17.12 16.59
N VAL A 133 10.66 -16.40 15.76
CA VAL A 133 10.10 -15.40 14.82
C VAL A 133 9.10 -16.00 13.82
N PRO A 134 9.42 -17.03 13.02
CA PRO A 134 8.44 -17.63 12.12
C PRO A 134 7.21 -18.19 12.84
N VAL A 135 7.39 -18.79 14.02
CA VAL A 135 6.28 -19.31 14.83
C VAL A 135 5.36 -18.19 15.29
N CYS A 136 5.93 -17.06 15.73
CA CYS A 136 5.18 -15.89 16.12
C CYS A 136 4.38 -15.30 14.94
N LEU A 137 5.01 -15.16 13.78
CA LEU A 137 4.35 -14.67 12.57
C LEU A 137 3.21 -15.59 12.14
N ALA A 138 3.42 -16.91 12.19
CA ALA A 138 2.37 -17.88 11.90
C ALA A 138 1.19 -17.77 12.90
N GLY A 139 1.49 -17.61 14.18
CA GLY A 139 0.48 -17.36 15.22
C GLY A 139 -0.29 -16.06 14.98
N THR A 140 0.41 -14.99 14.58
CA THR A 140 -0.21 -13.71 14.22
C THR A 140 -1.16 -13.86 13.03
N LEU A 141 -0.72 -14.54 11.96
CA LEU A 141 -1.57 -14.81 10.79
C LEU A 141 -2.79 -15.65 11.14
N ALA A 142 -2.65 -16.67 12.00
CA ALA A 142 -3.76 -17.48 12.46
C ALA A 142 -4.78 -16.65 13.27
N ALA A 143 -4.32 -15.79 14.15
CA ALA A 143 -5.19 -14.89 14.92
C ALA A 143 -5.86 -13.85 14.01
N MET A 144 -5.15 -13.28 13.06
CA MET A 144 -5.71 -12.37 12.05
C MET A 144 -6.83 -13.04 11.24
N TYR A 145 -6.60 -14.27 10.82
CA TYR A 145 -7.61 -15.09 10.13
C TYR A 145 -8.86 -15.31 11.01
N ALA A 146 -8.67 -15.66 12.27
CA ALA A 146 -9.77 -15.87 13.23
C ALA A 146 -10.57 -14.57 13.49
N LEU A 147 -9.93 -13.41 13.39
CA LEU A 147 -10.57 -12.09 13.52
C LEU A 147 -11.21 -11.60 12.20
N GLY A 148 -11.15 -12.38 11.12
CA GLY A 148 -11.72 -12.03 9.82
C GLY A 148 -10.94 -10.98 9.04
N PHE A 149 -9.65 -10.76 9.35
CA PHE A 149 -8.78 -9.86 8.60
C PHE A 149 -8.18 -10.56 7.38
N SER A 150 -7.98 -9.80 6.32
CA SER A 150 -7.26 -10.25 5.14
C SER A 150 -5.77 -9.89 5.22
N VAL A 151 -4.94 -10.67 4.54
CA VAL A 151 -3.54 -10.29 4.29
C VAL A 151 -3.55 -9.17 3.25
N ASN A 152 -3.07 -7.99 3.64
CA ASN A 152 -2.95 -6.81 2.79
C ASN A 152 -1.71 -6.01 3.17
N MET A 153 -1.42 -4.93 2.44
CA MET A 153 -0.21 -4.13 2.69
C MET A 153 -0.11 -3.64 4.13
N MET A 154 -1.22 -3.19 4.74
CA MET A 154 -1.21 -2.64 6.10
C MET A 154 -0.93 -3.70 7.16
N THR A 155 -1.55 -4.88 7.03
CA THR A 155 -1.27 -6.01 7.94
C THR A 155 0.15 -6.54 7.78
N MET A 156 0.68 -6.55 6.54
CA MET A 156 2.05 -6.95 6.25
C MET A 156 3.07 -5.95 6.80
N PHE A 157 2.84 -4.63 6.67
CA PHE A 157 3.71 -3.62 7.29
C PHE A 157 3.72 -3.74 8.81
N GLY A 158 2.58 -3.98 9.43
CA GLY A 158 2.50 -4.27 10.87
C GLY A 158 3.36 -5.47 11.26
N MET A 159 3.32 -6.55 10.50
CA MET A 159 4.13 -7.75 10.76
C MET A 159 5.63 -7.51 10.55
N VAL A 160 6.03 -6.78 9.51
CA VAL A 160 7.46 -6.42 9.29
C VAL A 160 7.99 -5.59 10.45
N LEU A 161 7.23 -4.58 10.88
CA LEU A 161 7.62 -3.75 12.02
C LEU A 161 7.68 -4.57 13.31
N ALA A 162 6.74 -5.51 13.47
CA ALA A 162 6.72 -6.41 14.62
C ALA A 162 7.99 -7.26 14.75
N ILE A 163 8.63 -7.71 13.66
CA ILE A 163 9.80 -8.58 13.71
C ILE A 163 10.90 -8.00 14.61
N GLY A 164 11.20 -6.71 14.46
CA GLY A 164 12.21 -6.06 15.29
C GLY A 164 11.89 -6.10 16.78
N ILE A 165 10.62 -5.98 17.13
CA ILE A 165 10.12 -6.03 18.52
C ILE A 165 10.06 -7.49 19.02
N LEU A 166 9.62 -8.41 18.17
CA LEU A 166 9.45 -9.83 18.49
C LEU A 166 10.74 -10.53 18.88
N VAL A 167 11.83 -10.17 18.21
CA VAL A 167 13.14 -10.77 18.44
C VAL A 167 13.69 -10.40 19.79
N ASP A 168 13.44 -9.18 20.24
CA ASP A 168 14.01 -8.61 21.46
C ASP A 168 13.58 -9.41 22.71
N ASP A 169 12.31 -9.78 22.82
CA ASP A 169 11.83 -10.62 23.93
C ASP A 169 12.56 -11.97 24.02
N ALA A 170 12.76 -12.63 22.87
CA ALA A 170 13.47 -13.92 22.82
C ALA A 170 14.98 -13.76 23.11
N ILE A 171 15.59 -12.65 22.69
CA ILE A 171 16.99 -12.33 22.97
C ILE A 171 17.23 -12.20 24.46
N VAL A 172 16.40 -11.42 25.15
CA VAL A 172 16.52 -11.17 26.59
C VAL A 172 16.48 -12.48 27.38
N VAL A 173 15.61 -13.42 26.99
CA VAL A 173 15.53 -14.74 27.62
C VAL A 173 16.83 -15.53 27.39
N VAL A 174 17.26 -15.67 26.14
CA VAL A 174 18.44 -16.46 25.76
C VAL A 174 19.71 -15.90 26.43
N GLU A 175 19.89 -14.58 26.38
CA GLU A 175 21.07 -13.91 26.98
C GLU A 175 21.09 -14.10 28.49
N ASN A 176 19.95 -13.97 29.16
CA ASN A 176 19.91 -14.17 30.62
C ASN A 176 20.17 -15.63 31.01
N VAL A 177 19.66 -16.60 30.24
CA VAL A 177 19.96 -18.03 30.43
C VAL A 177 21.46 -18.29 30.24
N GLU A 178 22.05 -17.76 29.16
CA GLU A 178 23.49 -17.90 28.91
C GLU A 178 24.33 -17.30 30.03
N ARG A 179 24.00 -16.10 30.47
CA ARG A 179 24.67 -15.41 31.57
C ARG A 179 24.66 -16.25 32.87
N ILE A 180 23.50 -16.81 33.23
CA ILE A 180 23.37 -17.64 34.42
C ILE A 180 24.20 -18.93 34.30
N MET A 181 24.14 -19.60 33.13
CA MET A 181 24.99 -20.78 32.88
C MET A 181 26.48 -20.47 33.02
N ALA A 182 26.95 -19.36 32.44
CA ALA A 182 28.36 -18.96 32.46
C ALA A 182 28.85 -18.53 33.86
N VAL A 183 28.03 -17.80 34.63
CA VAL A 183 28.40 -17.25 35.93
C VAL A 183 28.28 -18.30 37.06
N GLU A 184 27.15 -19.03 37.03
CA GLU A 184 26.84 -19.96 38.14
C GLU A 184 27.20 -21.42 37.83
N GLY A 185 27.40 -21.77 36.56
CA GLY A 185 27.70 -23.12 36.11
C GLY A 185 26.51 -24.09 36.16
N LEU A 186 25.30 -23.56 36.18
CA LEU A 186 24.05 -24.34 36.19
C LEU A 186 23.81 -25.02 34.83
N GLY A 187 23.09 -26.14 34.85
CA GLY A 187 22.62 -26.79 33.62
C GLY A 187 21.58 -25.94 32.89
N PRO A 188 21.34 -26.17 31.58
CA PRO A 188 20.40 -25.36 30.79
C PRO A 188 19.00 -25.28 31.40
N HIS A 189 18.50 -26.38 31.93
CA HIS A 189 17.17 -26.44 32.53
C HIS A 189 17.05 -25.57 33.80
N GLU A 190 17.99 -25.73 34.73
CA GLU A 190 18.02 -24.97 35.99
C GLU A 190 18.29 -23.48 35.75
N ALA A 191 19.22 -23.18 34.82
CA ALA A 191 19.53 -21.82 34.40
C ALA A 191 18.31 -21.15 33.78
N THR A 192 17.51 -21.87 32.97
CA THR A 192 16.30 -21.35 32.36
C THR A 192 15.24 -21.04 33.43
N ILE A 193 14.98 -21.92 34.39
CA ILE A 193 14.05 -21.66 35.48
C ILE A 193 14.43 -20.38 36.23
N LYS A 194 15.71 -20.25 36.56
CA LYS A 194 16.23 -19.09 37.30
C LYS A 194 16.16 -17.81 36.46
N ALA A 195 16.49 -17.88 35.16
CA ALA A 195 16.40 -16.77 34.22
C ALA A 195 14.98 -16.26 34.12
N MET A 196 13.99 -17.18 33.96
CA MET A 196 12.58 -16.80 33.83
C MET A 196 12.08 -16.13 35.12
N GLY A 197 12.50 -16.55 36.28
CA GLY A 197 12.20 -15.85 37.55
C GLY A 197 12.67 -14.39 37.57
N GLN A 198 13.72 -14.06 36.82
CA GLN A 198 14.28 -12.69 36.75
C GLN A 198 13.64 -11.84 35.69
N VAL A 199 13.28 -12.41 34.51
CA VAL A 199 12.89 -11.61 33.33
C VAL A 199 11.38 -11.64 33.03
N SER A 200 10.61 -12.60 33.57
CA SER A 200 9.18 -12.74 33.26
C SER A 200 8.37 -11.48 33.53
N GLY A 201 8.62 -10.82 34.68
CA GLY A 201 7.93 -9.57 35.01
C GLY A 201 8.22 -8.43 34.03
N ALA A 202 9.48 -8.34 33.56
CA ALA A 202 9.88 -7.35 32.58
C ALA A 202 9.23 -7.62 31.22
N ILE A 203 9.23 -8.87 30.75
CA ILE A 203 8.59 -9.28 29.49
C ILE A 203 7.10 -8.95 29.50
N VAL A 204 6.37 -9.33 30.57
CA VAL A 204 4.96 -9.00 30.72
C VAL A 204 4.74 -7.49 30.69
N GLY A 205 5.56 -6.73 31.43
CA GLY A 205 5.47 -5.28 31.46
C GLY A 205 5.67 -4.64 30.08
N ILE A 206 6.70 -5.05 29.34
CA ILE A 206 7.01 -4.55 27.99
C ILE A 206 5.88 -4.90 27.02
N THR A 207 5.43 -6.16 27.02
CA THR A 207 4.33 -6.64 26.16
C THR A 207 3.06 -5.84 26.38
N LEU A 208 2.67 -5.61 27.64
CA LEU A 208 1.47 -4.84 28.00
C LEU A 208 1.59 -3.37 27.59
N VAL A 209 2.73 -2.73 27.87
CA VAL A 209 2.97 -1.32 27.52
C VAL A 209 2.93 -1.13 26.00
N LEU A 210 3.64 -1.96 25.23
CA LEU A 210 3.64 -1.88 23.77
C LEU A 210 2.24 -2.13 23.21
N THR A 211 1.53 -3.14 23.69
CA THR A 211 0.15 -3.41 23.27
C THR A 211 -0.77 -2.21 23.58
N ALA A 212 -0.65 -1.62 24.76
CA ALA A 212 -1.43 -0.45 25.17
C ALA A 212 -1.18 0.79 24.32
N VAL A 213 0.02 0.96 23.78
CA VAL A 213 0.35 2.08 22.87
C VAL A 213 -0.33 1.92 21.50
N PHE A 214 -0.41 0.70 20.97
CA PHE A 214 -1.00 0.47 19.65
C PHE A 214 -2.52 0.26 19.67
N LEU A 215 -3.08 -0.23 20.76
CA LEU A 215 -4.50 -0.54 20.88
C LEU A 215 -5.45 0.66 20.61
N PRO A 216 -5.16 1.90 21.05
CA PRO A 216 -6.03 3.05 20.77
C PRO A 216 -6.23 3.33 19.29
N LEU A 217 -5.22 3.06 18.43
CA LEU A 217 -5.30 3.24 16.99
C LEU A 217 -6.35 2.33 16.34
N ALA A 218 -6.66 1.20 16.97
CA ALA A 218 -7.70 0.28 16.51
C ALA A 218 -9.13 0.83 16.66
N PHE A 219 -9.33 1.84 17.49
CA PHE A 219 -10.63 2.49 17.75
C PHE A 219 -10.84 3.79 16.97
N MET A 220 -9.90 4.18 16.13
CA MET A 220 -10.05 5.35 15.26
C MET A 220 -11.23 5.13 14.29
N SER A 221 -12.01 6.18 14.06
CA SER A 221 -13.17 6.17 13.16
C SER A 221 -12.82 6.76 11.78
N GLY A 222 -13.73 6.57 10.81
CA GLY A 222 -13.57 7.07 9.44
C GLY A 222 -12.67 6.19 8.56
N SER A 223 -12.42 6.63 7.33
CA SER A 223 -11.60 5.90 6.33
C SER A 223 -10.17 5.67 6.83
N VAL A 224 -9.61 6.65 7.53
CA VAL A 224 -8.30 6.57 8.19
C VAL A 224 -8.29 5.48 9.26
N GLY A 225 -9.38 5.37 10.03
CA GLY A 225 -9.54 4.36 11.08
C GLY A 225 -9.50 2.94 10.54
N VAL A 226 -10.04 2.67 9.35
CA VAL A 226 -9.99 1.34 8.72
C VAL A 226 -8.54 0.89 8.49
N ILE A 227 -7.69 1.81 8.04
CA ILE A 227 -6.26 1.57 7.76
C ILE A 227 -5.49 1.33 9.06
N TYR A 228 -5.60 2.26 10.00
CA TYR A 228 -4.91 2.16 11.28
C TYR A 228 -5.35 0.96 12.11
N ARG A 229 -6.64 0.58 12.03
CA ARG A 229 -7.17 -0.60 12.70
C ARG A 229 -6.47 -1.88 12.28
N GLN A 230 -6.32 -2.10 10.98
CA GLN A 230 -5.67 -3.31 10.46
C GLN A 230 -4.18 -3.35 10.81
N PHE A 231 -3.47 -2.24 10.63
CA PHE A 231 -2.08 -2.09 11.02
C PHE A 231 -1.85 -2.31 12.51
N SER A 232 -2.59 -1.59 13.35
CA SER A 232 -2.40 -1.61 14.82
C SER A 232 -2.79 -2.95 15.43
N LEU A 233 -3.88 -3.57 14.97
CA LEU A 233 -4.28 -4.88 15.49
C LEU A 233 -3.31 -5.99 15.07
N SER A 234 -2.79 -5.96 13.82
CA SER A 234 -1.76 -6.92 13.41
C SER A 234 -0.51 -6.80 14.27
N LEU A 235 -0.09 -5.57 14.58
CA LEU A 235 1.06 -5.30 15.43
C LEU A 235 0.80 -5.69 16.90
N ALA A 236 -0.34 -5.29 17.46
CA ALA A 236 -0.70 -5.62 18.84
C ALA A 236 -0.80 -7.14 19.06
N VAL A 237 -1.45 -7.86 18.14
CA VAL A 237 -1.53 -9.32 18.16
C VAL A 237 -0.14 -9.96 18.07
N SER A 238 0.73 -9.44 17.18
CA SER A 238 2.11 -9.91 17.06
C SER A 238 2.87 -9.74 18.38
N ILE A 239 2.76 -8.59 19.03
CA ILE A 239 3.41 -8.30 20.31
C ILE A 239 2.91 -9.23 21.42
N LEU A 240 1.59 -9.46 21.50
CA LEU A 240 1.01 -10.40 22.47
C LEU A 240 1.51 -11.83 22.24
N PHE A 241 1.58 -12.29 20.99
CA PHE A 241 2.16 -13.59 20.65
C PHE A 241 3.64 -13.67 20.99
N SER A 242 4.42 -12.60 20.78
CA SER A 242 5.83 -12.53 21.19
C SER A 242 5.98 -12.77 22.68
N GLY A 243 5.32 -11.96 23.50
CA GLY A 243 5.37 -12.11 24.94
C GLY A 243 4.95 -13.51 25.39
N PHE A 244 3.88 -14.07 24.81
CA PHE A 244 3.44 -15.43 25.10
C PHE A 244 4.51 -16.48 24.75
N LEU A 245 5.14 -16.39 23.56
CA LEU A 245 6.19 -17.31 23.16
C LEU A 245 7.49 -17.12 23.96
N ALA A 246 7.82 -15.89 24.33
CA ALA A 246 8.95 -15.60 25.20
C ALA A 246 8.80 -16.19 26.62
N LEU A 247 7.57 -16.32 27.10
CA LEU A 247 7.27 -16.93 28.42
C LEU A 247 7.10 -18.44 28.35
N THR A 248 6.85 -19.03 27.18
CA THR A 248 6.53 -20.47 27.06
C THR A 248 7.51 -21.20 26.14
N PHE A 249 7.51 -20.89 24.87
CA PHE A 249 8.24 -21.61 23.84
C PHE A 249 9.76 -21.33 23.90
N THR A 250 10.15 -20.07 24.08
CA THR A 250 11.57 -19.69 24.16
C THR A 250 12.30 -20.37 25.34
N PRO A 251 11.75 -20.40 26.57
CA PRO A 251 12.37 -21.15 27.67
C PRO A 251 12.44 -22.65 27.39
N ALA A 252 11.42 -23.24 26.79
CA ALA A 252 11.43 -24.66 26.42
C ALA A 252 12.54 -24.98 25.41
N LEU A 253 12.75 -24.10 24.41
CA LEU A 253 13.86 -24.24 23.47
C LEU A 253 15.21 -24.05 24.16
N CYS A 254 15.36 -23.08 25.08
CA CYS A 254 16.58 -22.90 25.84
C CYS A 254 16.93 -24.15 26.67
N ALA A 255 15.98 -24.68 27.39
CA ALA A 255 16.19 -25.89 28.20
C ALA A 255 16.56 -27.13 27.38
N SER A 256 16.03 -27.23 26.13
CA SER A 256 16.21 -28.39 25.26
C SER A 256 17.41 -28.31 24.31
N LEU A 257 17.69 -27.13 23.73
CA LEU A 257 18.70 -26.96 22.69
C LEU A 257 20.06 -26.48 23.19
N LEU A 258 20.10 -25.78 24.33
CA LEU A 258 21.33 -25.24 24.85
C LEU A 258 22.19 -26.34 25.50
N ARG A 259 23.51 -26.16 25.47
CA ARG A 259 24.44 -27.06 26.12
C ARG A 259 25.06 -26.37 27.34
N PRO A 260 25.39 -27.13 28.41
CA PRO A 260 26.08 -26.58 29.57
C PRO A 260 27.36 -25.86 29.15
N VAL A 261 27.59 -24.69 29.74
CA VAL A 261 28.84 -23.93 29.58
C VAL A 261 29.68 -24.14 30.86
N PRO A 262 30.98 -24.54 30.75
CA PRO A 262 31.84 -24.65 31.91
C PRO A 262 31.96 -23.29 32.61
N LYS A 263 31.92 -23.30 33.93
CA LYS A 263 32.03 -22.11 34.78
C LYS A 263 33.31 -21.32 34.48
N GLY A 264 33.17 -20.02 34.20
CA GLY A 264 34.27 -19.11 33.91
C GLY A 264 34.90 -19.22 32.50
N HIS A 265 34.39 -20.07 31.63
CA HIS A 265 34.90 -20.19 30.27
C HIS A 265 34.15 -19.20 29.33
N HIS A 266 34.64 -17.96 29.29
CA HIS A 266 34.58 -17.22 28.03
C HIS A 266 35.62 -17.82 27.10
N ALA A 267 35.26 -18.82 26.29
CA ALA A 267 36.17 -19.42 25.32
C ALA A 267 36.78 -18.30 24.48
N GLU A 268 38.09 -18.06 24.64
CA GLU A 268 38.80 -17.12 23.79
C GLU A 268 38.67 -17.59 22.33
N LYS A 269 37.75 -17.00 21.58
CA LYS A 269 37.56 -17.33 20.17
C LYS A 269 38.67 -16.68 19.35
N ASN A 270 39.24 -17.44 18.41
CA ASN A 270 40.34 -17.00 17.56
C ASN A 270 39.81 -16.25 16.30
N GLY A 271 40.67 -15.48 15.63
CA GLY A 271 40.38 -14.83 14.37
C GLY A 271 39.43 -13.63 14.49
N PHE A 272 38.43 -13.60 13.60
CA PHE A 272 37.49 -12.48 13.48
C PHE A 272 36.74 -12.17 14.79
N PHE A 273 36.28 -13.17 15.52
CA PHE A 273 35.54 -12.96 16.76
C PHE A 273 36.43 -12.36 17.87
N ARG A 274 37.72 -12.70 17.94
CA ARG A 274 38.67 -12.04 18.85
C ARG A 274 38.84 -10.55 18.54
N TRP A 275 38.97 -10.22 17.26
CA TRP A 275 39.05 -8.83 16.82
C TRP A 275 37.77 -8.07 17.18
N PHE A 276 36.59 -8.66 16.88
CA PHE A 276 35.28 -8.08 17.20
C PHE A 276 35.15 -7.83 18.70
N ASN A 277 35.37 -8.83 19.53
CA ASN A 277 35.23 -8.74 20.98
C ASN A 277 36.17 -7.67 21.57
N ARG A 278 37.40 -7.57 21.07
CA ARG A 278 38.38 -6.55 21.51
C ARG A 278 37.89 -5.14 21.13
N ARG A 279 37.34 -4.97 19.94
CA ARG A 279 36.78 -3.69 19.53
C ARG A 279 35.53 -3.32 20.32
N PHE A 280 34.67 -4.28 20.55
CA PHE A 280 33.47 -4.10 21.36
C PHE A 280 33.80 -3.75 22.81
N ALA A 281 34.72 -4.47 23.45
CA ALA A 281 35.18 -4.15 24.79
C ALA A 281 35.80 -2.74 24.88
N ALA A 282 36.57 -2.33 23.88
CA ALA A 282 37.10 -0.96 23.81
C ALA A 282 35.99 0.10 23.69
N LEU A 283 34.93 -0.22 22.93
CA LEU A 283 33.76 0.65 22.81
C LEU A 283 33.01 0.75 24.16
N THR A 284 32.78 -0.36 24.83
CA THR A 284 32.15 -0.42 26.17
C THR A 284 32.92 0.43 27.17
N GLN A 285 34.27 0.29 27.24
CA GLN A 285 35.09 1.12 28.11
C GLN A 285 35.04 2.63 27.76
N ARG A 286 34.90 2.97 26.46
CA ARG A 286 34.70 4.38 26.05
C ARG A 286 33.36 4.89 26.53
N PHE A 287 32.31 4.09 26.37
CA PHE A 287 30.97 4.40 26.80
C PHE A 287 30.88 4.60 28.33
N GLU A 288 31.49 3.71 29.12
CA GLU A 288 31.56 3.84 30.58
C GLU A 288 32.28 5.13 30.99
N ARG A 289 33.42 5.46 30.35
CA ARG A 289 34.13 6.73 30.60
C ARG A 289 33.32 7.94 30.21
N LEU A 290 32.58 7.87 29.11
CA LEU A 290 31.68 8.94 28.66
C LEU A 290 30.54 9.13 29.67
N ASN A 291 29.89 8.05 30.09
CA ASN A 291 28.81 8.09 31.09
C ASN A 291 29.30 8.69 32.42
N SER A 292 30.47 8.27 32.91
CA SER A 292 31.06 8.85 34.12
C SER A 292 31.33 10.35 34.00
N ARG A 293 31.72 10.83 32.78
CA ARG A 293 31.93 12.26 32.50
C ARG A 293 30.59 13.00 32.42
N LEU A 294 29.57 12.40 31.78
CA LEU A 294 28.20 12.95 31.68
C LEU A 294 27.62 13.16 33.09
N LEU A 295 27.73 12.15 33.96
CA LEU A 295 27.22 12.21 35.32
C LEU A 295 27.93 13.29 36.16
N ARG A 296 29.24 13.46 35.99
CA ARG A 296 30.00 14.53 36.70
C ARG A 296 29.57 15.93 36.31
N HIS A 297 29.04 16.13 35.09
CA HIS A 297 28.64 17.43 34.56
C HIS A 297 27.17 17.43 34.19
N ALA A 298 26.32 16.72 34.92
CA ALA A 298 24.91 16.51 34.61
C ALA A 298 24.16 17.80 34.24
N GLY A 299 24.39 18.91 34.96
CA GLY A 299 23.75 20.18 34.67
C GLY A 299 24.05 20.74 33.27
N ARG A 300 25.30 20.62 32.79
CA ARG A 300 25.67 21.05 31.42
C ARG A 300 25.03 20.20 30.36
N TYR A 301 25.01 18.89 30.54
CA TYR A 301 24.43 17.97 29.57
C TYR A 301 22.90 18.04 29.57
N MET A 302 22.27 18.31 30.73
CA MET A 302 20.84 18.59 30.80
C MET A 302 20.48 19.90 30.06
N ALA A 303 21.32 20.93 30.12
CA ALA A 303 21.13 22.16 29.35
C ALA A 303 21.23 21.86 27.83
N ILE A 304 22.24 21.08 27.39
CA ILE A 304 22.37 20.64 25.98
C ILE A 304 21.15 19.84 25.56
N TYR A 305 20.68 18.90 26.40
CA TYR A 305 19.48 18.13 26.15
C TYR A 305 18.24 19.02 25.98
N ALA A 306 18.07 19.99 26.86
CA ALA A 306 16.96 20.97 26.76
C ALA A 306 17.01 21.77 25.44
N VAL A 307 18.20 22.19 24.99
CA VAL A 307 18.38 22.85 23.68
C VAL A 307 18.02 21.92 22.53
N ILE A 308 18.42 20.64 22.58
CA ILE A 308 18.05 19.66 21.57
C ILE A 308 16.54 19.46 21.53
N VAL A 309 15.89 19.31 22.69
CA VAL A 309 14.43 19.15 22.77
C VAL A 309 13.71 20.40 22.21
N ALA A 310 14.20 21.61 22.54
CA ALA A 310 13.64 22.84 22.00
C ALA A 310 13.82 22.93 20.46
N ALA A 311 14.99 22.55 19.95
CA ALA A 311 15.25 22.49 18.51
C ALA A 311 14.36 21.47 17.80
N LEU A 312 14.17 20.29 18.39
CA LEU A 312 13.23 19.27 17.87
C LEU A 312 11.80 19.77 17.86
N GLY A 313 11.33 20.41 18.94
CA GLY A 313 10.01 21.03 18.99
C GLY A 313 9.83 22.10 17.90
N PHE A 314 10.84 22.95 17.70
CA PHE A 314 10.83 23.95 16.64
C PHE A 314 10.76 23.33 15.24
N LEU A 315 11.56 22.28 14.98
CA LEU A 315 11.54 21.57 13.71
C LEU A 315 10.20 20.87 13.49
N TYR A 316 9.64 20.25 14.54
CA TYR A 316 8.35 19.55 14.46
C TYR A 316 7.22 20.49 14.00
N VAL A 317 7.14 21.70 14.55
CA VAL A 317 6.13 22.70 14.16
C VAL A 317 6.33 23.19 12.71
N ARG A 318 7.56 23.07 12.17
CA ARG A 318 7.89 23.46 10.80
C ARG A 318 7.71 22.36 9.76
N LEU A 319 7.54 21.11 10.19
CA LEU A 319 7.33 19.99 9.27
C LEU A 319 5.96 20.15 8.57
N PRO A 320 5.92 20.06 7.24
CA PRO A 320 4.65 20.05 6.52
C PRO A 320 3.90 18.77 6.85
N GLU A 321 2.64 18.92 7.21
CA GLU A 321 1.75 17.80 7.48
C GLU A 321 1.28 17.19 6.15
N SER A 322 1.42 15.88 6.01
CA SER A 322 0.89 15.09 4.89
C SER A 322 0.30 13.79 5.42
N PHE A 323 -0.79 13.35 4.81
CA PHE A 323 -1.49 12.15 5.29
C PHE A 323 -0.76 10.86 4.91
N VAL A 324 -0.45 10.70 3.63
CA VAL A 324 0.32 9.57 3.07
C VAL A 324 1.22 10.10 1.96
N PRO A 325 2.47 9.66 1.87
CA PRO A 325 3.33 10.01 0.75
C PRO A 325 2.75 9.48 -0.57
N VAL A 326 3.00 10.20 -1.66
CA VAL A 326 2.64 9.74 -3.00
C VAL A 326 3.47 8.53 -3.36
N GLU A 327 2.82 7.45 -3.75
CA GLU A 327 3.45 6.20 -4.17
C GLU A 327 3.35 6.02 -5.68
N ASP A 328 4.42 5.54 -6.31
CA ASP A 328 4.40 5.17 -7.72
C ASP A 328 3.69 3.83 -7.92
N GLN A 329 2.41 3.89 -8.24
CA GLN A 329 1.56 2.71 -8.46
C GLN A 329 1.71 2.09 -9.86
N GLY A 330 2.64 2.61 -10.69
CA GLY A 330 2.88 2.10 -12.05
C GLY A 330 1.92 2.61 -13.11
N TYR A 331 1.09 3.57 -12.79
CA TYR A 331 0.19 4.26 -13.72
C TYR A 331 -0.11 5.69 -13.23
N TYR A 332 -0.65 6.50 -14.12
CA TYR A 332 -1.23 7.81 -13.78
C TYR A 332 -2.49 8.06 -14.63
N ILE A 333 -3.25 9.07 -14.23
CA ILE A 333 -4.54 9.38 -14.82
C ILE A 333 -4.46 10.77 -15.48
N ILE A 334 -5.05 10.92 -16.66
CA ILE A 334 -5.19 12.22 -17.31
C ILE A 334 -6.66 12.53 -17.40
N ASP A 335 -7.05 13.64 -16.78
CA ASP A 335 -8.39 14.22 -16.93
C ASP A 335 -8.37 15.30 -18.02
N MET A 336 -9.32 15.24 -18.92
CA MET A 336 -9.41 16.16 -20.04
C MET A 336 -10.79 16.73 -20.17
N GLN A 337 -10.85 18.05 -20.29
CA GLN A 337 -12.09 18.81 -20.46
C GLN A 337 -11.95 19.78 -21.62
N LEU A 338 -12.78 19.63 -22.65
CA LEU A 338 -12.91 20.58 -23.72
C LEU A 338 -13.96 21.67 -23.36
N PRO A 339 -14.01 22.80 -24.08
CA PRO A 339 -15.05 23.80 -23.89
C PRO A 339 -16.46 23.21 -24.01
N PRO A 340 -17.46 23.76 -23.28
CA PRO A 340 -18.84 23.34 -23.40
C PRO A 340 -19.33 23.44 -24.86
N GLY A 341 -20.00 22.39 -25.31
CA GLY A 341 -20.49 22.31 -26.70
C GLY A 341 -19.48 21.76 -27.71
N ALA A 342 -18.29 21.35 -27.29
CA ALA A 342 -17.38 20.64 -28.17
C ALA A 342 -17.97 19.28 -28.56
N THR A 343 -17.83 18.95 -29.84
CA THR A 343 -18.30 17.67 -30.39
C THR A 343 -17.35 16.54 -30.05
N GLN A 344 -17.84 15.31 -30.10
CA GLN A 344 -17.02 14.10 -29.90
C GLN A 344 -15.87 14.03 -30.91
N ALA A 345 -16.08 14.41 -32.16
CA ALA A 345 -15.01 14.44 -33.18
C ALA A 345 -13.86 15.39 -32.79
N ARG A 346 -14.19 16.56 -32.20
CA ARG A 346 -13.15 17.48 -31.67
C ARG A 346 -12.43 16.88 -30.46
N ALA A 347 -13.15 16.22 -29.57
CA ALA A 347 -12.54 15.52 -28.44
C ALA A 347 -11.60 14.40 -28.92
N GLU A 348 -12.03 13.60 -29.91
CA GLU A 348 -11.23 12.54 -30.51
C GLU A 348 -9.93 13.09 -31.13
N ALA A 349 -9.97 14.21 -31.84
CA ALA A 349 -8.78 14.82 -32.41
C ALA A 349 -7.74 15.19 -31.34
N VAL A 350 -8.18 15.83 -30.25
CA VAL A 350 -7.29 16.18 -29.14
C VAL A 350 -6.79 14.92 -28.43
N VAL A 351 -7.63 13.94 -28.17
CA VAL A 351 -7.25 12.67 -27.55
C VAL A 351 -6.18 11.95 -28.35
N ARG A 352 -6.30 11.89 -29.69
CA ARG A 352 -5.29 11.27 -30.56
C ARG A 352 -3.93 11.97 -30.52
N ASP A 353 -3.91 13.29 -30.43
CA ASP A 353 -2.67 14.05 -30.31
C ASP A 353 -1.98 13.75 -28.96
N LEU A 354 -2.74 13.75 -27.87
CA LEU A 354 -2.25 13.36 -26.55
C LEU A 354 -1.73 11.92 -26.54
N GLU A 355 -2.49 10.99 -27.12
CA GLU A 355 -2.12 9.57 -27.18
C GLU A 355 -0.84 9.34 -27.98
N HIS A 356 -0.67 10.04 -29.11
CA HIS A 356 0.56 9.96 -29.87
C HIS A 356 1.77 10.39 -29.05
N TYR A 357 1.66 11.47 -28.28
CA TYR A 357 2.72 11.89 -27.36
C TYR A 357 3.01 10.82 -26.31
N LEU A 358 1.97 10.26 -25.69
CA LEU A 358 2.10 9.26 -24.61
C LEU A 358 2.75 7.97 -25.10
N LEU A 359 2.34 7.45 -26.26
CA LEU A 359 2.90 6.24 -26.85
C LEU A 359 4.34 6.41 -27.32
N ALA A 360 4.77 7.65 -27.63
CA ALA A 360 6.16 7.96 -27.95
C ALA A 360 7.08 7.98 -26.69
N ARG A 361 6.52 8.03 -25.48
CA ARG A 361 7.28 8.01 -24.23
C ARG A 361 7.86 6.62 -23.97
N LYS A 362 9.16 6.57 -23.61
CA LYS A 362 9.86 5.30 -23.36
C LYS A 362 9.27 4.47 -22.25
N ASN A 363 8.67 5.13 -21.26
CA ASN A 363 8.15 4.49 -20.04
C ASN A 363 6.71 4.06 -20.15
N THR A 364 5.95 4.53 -21.12
CA THR A 364 4.57 4.12 -21.36
C THR A 364 4.54 2.66 -21.83
N GLN A 365 3.73 1.86 -21.20
CA GLN A 365 3.43 0.49 -21.61
C GLN A 365 2.14 0.45 -22.43
N SER A 366 1.10 1.11 -21.96
CA SER A 366 -0.19 1.18 -22.64
C SER A 366 -0.96 2.44 -22.27
N THR A 367 -1.86 2.86 -23.16
CA THR A 367 -2.80 3.96 -22.94
C THR A 367 -4.21 3.44 -23.12
N THR A 368 -5.10 3.85 -22.22
CA THR A 368 -6.54 3.57 -22.34
C THR A 368 -7.29 4.90 -22.22
N MET A 369 -7.83 5.38 -23.33
CA MET A 369 -8.55 6.63 -23.42
C MET A 369 -10.06 6.37 -23.44
N ILE A 370 -10.80 7.02 -22.55
CA ILE A 370 -12.25 6.91 -22.45
C ILE A 370 -12.83 8.30 -22.73
N MET A 371 -13.43 8.49 -23.88
CA MET A 371 -14.14 9.71 -24.24
C MET A 371 -15.57 9.64 -23.72
N GLY A 372 -16.14 10.77 -23.33
CA GLY A 372 -17.48 10.86 -22.77
C GLY A 372 -17.53 10.93 -21.24
N PHE A 373 -16.40 10.76 -20.56
CA PHE A 373 -16.31 10.76 -19.11
C PHE A 373 -15.06 11.48 -18.62
N SER A 374 -15.20 12.24 -17.54
CA SER A 374 -14.07 12.84 -16.79
C SER A 374 -14.40 12.89 -15.30
N PHE A 375 -13.46 13.30 -14.47
CA PHE A 375 -13.74 13.58 -13.04
C PHE A 375 -14.76 14.70 -12.84
N SER A 376 -14.87 15.61 -13.80
CA SER A 376 -15.81 16.72 -13.75
C SER A 376 -17.23 16.33 -14.14
N GLY A 377 -17.43 15.17 -14.76
CA GLY A 377 -18.74 14.69 -15.21
C GLY A 377 -18.71 13.94 -16.54
N THR A 378 -19.89 13.67 -17.07
CA THR A 378 -20.09 12.98 -18.35
C THR A 378 -20.50 13.97 -19.44
N GLY A 379 -20.01 13.78 -20.67
CA GLY A 379 -20.34 14.61 -21.82
C GLY A 379 -19.37 14.42 -22.98
N GLN A 380 -19.76 14.74 -24.18
CA GLN A 380 -18.92 14.61 -25.39
C GLN A 380 -17.65 15.46 -25.36
N ASN A 381 -17.59 16.47 -24.48
CA ASN A 381 -16.46 17.34 -24.25
C ASN A 381 -15.54 16.88 -23.14
N ALA A 382 -15.69 15.65 -22.67
CA ALA A 382 -14.93 15.08 -21.55
C ALA A 382 -14.18 13.84 -22.00
N ALA A 383 -12.97 13.63 -21.48
CA ALA A 383 -12.25 12.37 -21.61
C ALA A 383 -11.38 12.08 -20.38
N LEU A 384 -11.16 10.82 -20.12
CA LEU A 384 -10.29 10.31 -19.09
C LEU A 384 -9.30 9.31 -19.70
N SER A 385 -8.05 9.36 -19.28
CA SER A 385 -7.06 8.37 -19.71
C SER A 385 -6.39 7.71 -18.54
N PHE A 386 -6.17 6.40 -18.65
CA PHE A 386 -5.28 5.64 -17.81
C PHE A 386 -4.01 5.34 -18.60
N VAL A 387 -2.88 5.80 -18.10
CA VAL A 387 -1.56 5.58 -18.71
C VAL A 387 -0.80 4.61 -17.84
N THR A 388 -0.65 3.38 -18.29
CA THR A 388 0.11 2.34 -17.58
C THR A 388 1.57 2.43 -17.98
N LEU A 389 2.44 2.43 -16.99
CA LEU A 389 3.88 2.48 -17.14
C LEU A 389 4.50 1.08 -17.19
N LYS A 390 5.69 0.97 -17.76
CA LYS A 390 6.51 -0.23 -17.71
C LYS A 390 6.85 -0.60 -16.27
N ASP A 391 7.27 -1.84 -16.07
CA ASP A 391 7.70 -2.34 -14.76
C ASP A 391 8.76 -1.43 -14.12
N TRP A 392 8.71 -1.30 -12.79
CA TRP A 392 9.63 -0.44 -12.02
C TRP A 392 11.10 -0.82 -12.23
N SER A 393 11.40 -2.10 -12.43
CA SER A 393 12.76 -2.60 -12.70
C SER A 393 13.33 -2.12 -14.05
N GLY A 394 12.46 -1.79 -15.00
CA GLY A 394 12.82 -1.28 -16.31
C GLY A 394 12.89 0.25 -16.40
N ARG A 395 12.60 0.96 -15.30
CA ARG A 395 12.57 2.43 -15.25
C ARG A 395 13.78 2.96 -14.48
N GLY A 396 14.39 4.05 -14.99
CA GLY A 396 15.52 4.74 -14.37
C GLY A 396 15.12 5.87 -13.42
N LYS A 397 16.09 6.58 -12.88
CA LYS A 397 15.87 7.80 -12.09
C LYS A 397 15.18 8.87 -12.95
N GLY A 398 14.21 9.60 -12.40
CA GLY A 398 13.44 10.61 -13.12
C GLY A 398 12.40 10.02 -14.08
N GLN A 399 11.98 8.77 -13.84
CA GLN A 399 11.00 8.03 -14.65
C GLN A 399 9.88 7.42 -13.79
N SER A 400 9.61 8.03 -12.64
CA SER A 400 8.46 7.68 -11.81
C SER A 400 7.14 8.16 -12.44
N ALA A 401 6.01 7.68 -11.94
CA ALA A 401 4.70 8.16 -12.34
C ALA A 401 4.59 9.68 -12.15
N SER A 402 5.05 10.22 -11.03
CA SER A 402 5.04 11.66 -10.75
C SER A 402 5.95 12.46 -11.70
N ASP A 403 7.10 11.90 -12.14
CA ASP A 403 7.94 12.55 -13.15
C ASP A 403 7.23 12.63 -14.50
N GLU A 404 6.51 11.57 -14.90
CA GLU A 404 5.72 11.54 -16.13
C GLU A 404 4.53 12.50 -16.04
N VAL A 405 3.86 12.58 -14.88
CA VAL A 405 2.81 13.57 -14.59
C VAL A 405 3.34 14.99 -14.73
N ALA A 406 4.48 15.29 -14.14
CA ALA A 406 5.11 16.62 -14.25
C ALA A 406 5.47 16.95 -15.70
N ALA A 407 6.06 16.01 -16.44
CA ALA A 407 6.42 16.18 -17.83
C ALA A 407 5.20 16.40 -18.74
N PHE A 408 4.12 15.66 -18.51
CA PHE A 408 2.86 15.83 -19.23
C PHE A 408 2.24 17.21 -18.95
N ASN A 409 2.11 17.56 -17.69
CA ASN A 409 1.51 18.85 -17.29
C ASN A 409 2.33 20.05 -17.83
N ALA A 410 3.65 19.98 -17.81
CA ALA A 410 4.50 21.01 -18.38
C ALA A 410 4.32 21.13 -19.90
N ARG A 411 4.17 20.01 -20.63
CA ARG A 411 4.00 19.99 -22.11
C ARG A 411 2.63 20.52 -22.53
N PHE A 412 1.57 20.24 -21.77
CA PHE A 412 0.20 20.55 -22.14
C PHE A 412 -0.45 21.68 -21.33
N ALA A 413 0.31 22.40 -20.51
CA ALA A 413 -0.18 23.54 -19.73
C ALA A 413 -0.85 24.64 -20.58
N GLY A 414 -0.41 24.80 -21.84
CA GLY A 414 -0.94 25.80 -22.78
C GLY A 414 -1.81 25.24 -23.89
N LEU A 415 -2.42 24.08 -23.72
CA LEU A 415 -3.28 23.49 -24.76
C LEU A 415 -4.50 24.38 -25.02
N ALA A 416 -4.62 24.90 -26.23
CA ALA A 416 -5.68 25.87 -26.57
C ALA A 416 -7.07 25.23 -26.65
N ASP A 417 -7.16 23.98 -27.09
CA ASP A 417 -8.43 23.29 -27.38
C ASP A 417 -9.04 22.56 -26.18
N ALA A 418 -8.27 22.28 -25.16
CA ALA A 418 -8.73 21.56 -23.97
C ALA A 418 -7.89 21.90 -22.72
N LYS A 419 -8.46 21.67 -21.56
CA LYS A 419 -7.69 21.55 -20.32
C LYS A 419 -7.38 20.07 -20.13
N ALA A 420 -6.11 19.70 -20.19
CA ALA A 420 -5.64 18.35 -19.92
C ALA A 420 -4.72 18.39 -18.71
N MET A 421 -5.01 17.59 -17.70
CA MET A 421 -4.23 17.53 -16.46
C MET A 421 -3.95 16.08 -16.09
N ALA A 422 -2.68 15.74 -15.99
CA ALA A 422 -2.26 14.47 -15.43
C ALA A 422 -2.18 14.56 -13.91
N VAL A 423 -2.58 13.48 -13.24
CA VAL A 423 -2.54 13.34 -11.79
C VAL A 423 -2.07 11.94 -11.42
N ASP A 424 -1.31 11.83 -10.34
CA ASP A 424 -1.02 10.55 -9.72
C ASP A 424 -2.31 9.95 -9.15
N PRO A 425 -2.46 8.62 -9.16
CA PRO A 425 -3.58 7.99 -8.47
C PRO A 425 -3.53 8.29 -6.97
N PRO A 426 -4.68 8.34 -6.29
CA PRO A 426 -4.68 8.52 -4.86
C PRO A 426 -3.97 7.33 -4.19
N PRO A 427 -3.19 7.55 -3.14
CA PRO A 427 -2.52 6.47 -2.42
C PRO A 427 -3.50 5.49 -1.78
N ILE A 428 -4.77 5.89 -1.63
CA ILE A 428 -5.85 5.10 -1.07
C ILE A 428 -7.08 5.29 -1.95
N ASP A 429 -7.62 4.18 -2.47
CA ASP A 429 -8.84 4.19 -3.27
C ASP A 429 -10.02 4.83 -2.50
N GLY A 430 -10.71 5.74 -3.16
CA GLY A 430 -11.85 6.48 -2.61
C GLY A 430 -11.50 7.76 -1.83
N MET A 431 -10.23 8.06 -1.63
CA MET A 431 -9.77 9.37 -1.17
C MET A 431 -9.35 10.17 -2.41
N GLY A 432 -9.96 11.31 -2.66
CA GLY A 432 -9.73 12.09 -3.88
C GLY A 432 -8.26 12.42 -4.17
N ASN A 433 -7.96 12.68 -5.44
CA ASN A 433 -6.61 12.97 -5.95
C ASN A 433 -6.15 14.41 -5.66
N ALA A 434 -7.01 15.25 -5.09
CA ALA A 434 -6.70 16.63 -4.78
C ALA A 434 -6.65 16.85 -3.27
N SER A 435 -5.59 17.48 -2.79
CA SER A 435 -5.54 18.05 -1.45
C SER A 435 -6.49 19.26 -1.39
N GLY A 436 -7.30 19.35 -0.34
CA GLY A 436 -8.24 20.45 -0.15
C GLY A 436 -9.68 19.99 -0.05
N PHE A 437 -10.59 20.86 -0.44
CA PHE A 437 -12.01 20.56 -0.44
C PHE A 437 -12.65 20.89 -1.81
N THR A 438 -13.71 20.18 -2.15
CA THR A 438 -14.49 20.46 -3.35
C THR A 438 -15.71 21.27 -2.95
N LEU A 439 -15.77 22.52 -3.42
CA LEU A 439 -16.95 23.36 -3.28
C LEU A 439 -17.83 23.26 -4.55
N ARG A 440 -19.11 23.01 -4.35
CA ARG A 440 -20.10 23.07 -5.43
C ARG A 440 -21.03 24.23 -5.19
N LEU A 441 -20.91 25.27 -6.02
CA LEU A 441 -21.83 26.38 -6.01
C LEU A 441 -23.02 26.06 -6.90
N GLN A 442 -24.23 26.12 -6.35
CA GLN A 442 -25.46 25.75 -7.04
C GLN A 442 -26.46 26.90 -6.98
N ASP A 443 -27.02 27.27 -8.12
CA ASP A 443 -28.18 28.18 -8.18
C ASP A 443 -29.46 27.42 -7.81
N ARG A 444 -29.92 27.61 -6.57
CA ARG A 444 -31.18 27.01 -6.07
C ARG A 444 -32.37 27.93 -6.22
N SER A 445 -32.13 29.21 -6.52
CA SER A 445 -33.17 30.26 -6.61
C SER A 445 -33.57 30.59 -8.03
N GLY A 446 -32.88 30.00 -9.02
CA GLY A 446 -33.16 30.25 -10.45
C GLY A 446 -32.81 31.69 -10.91
N VAL A 447 -31.81 32.31 -10.23
CA VAL A 447 -31.36 33.68 -10.57
C VAL A 447 -30.56 33.75 -11.86
N GLY A 448 -30.18 32.60 -12.41
CA GLY A 448 -29.56 32.48 -13.72
C GLY A 448 -28.03 32.37 -13.70
N ARG A 449 -27.50 32.00 -14.88
CA ARG A 449 -26.08 31.64 -15.07
C ARG A 449 -25.13 32.82 -14.78
N GLU A 450 -25.50 34.04 -15.12
CA GLU A 450 -24.65 35.22 -14.93
C GLU A 450 -24.45 35.53 -13.45
N ALA A 451 -25.50 35.44 -12.64
CA ALA A 451 -25.44 35.61 -11.19
C ALA A 451 -24.61 34.50 -10.53
N LEU A 452 -24.73 33.26 -11.02
CA LEU A 452 -23.92 32.14 -10.54
C LEU A 452 -22.44 32.33 -10.85
N ILE A 453 -22.09 32.84 -12.03
CA ILE A 453 -20.71 33.16 -12.42
C ILE A 453 -20.17 34.30 -11.56
N ALA A 454 -20.94 35.37 -11.34
CA ALA A 454 -20.54 36.48 -10.49
C ALA A 454 -20.27 36.02 -9.04
N ALA A 455 -21.15 35.17 -8.50
CA ALA A 455 -20.94 34.58 -7.16
C ALA A 455 -19.71 33.67 -7.09
N ARG A 456 -19.42 32.87 -8.15
CA ARG A 456 -18.20 32.09 -8.26
C ARG A 456 -16.97 32.98 -8.25
N ASP A 457 -16.97 34.05 -9.01
CA ASP A 457 -15.83 34.94 -9.14
C ASP A 457 -15.57 35.68 -7.83
N GLN A 458 -16.62 36.07 -7.09
CA GLN A 458 -16.48 36.61 -5.73
C GLN A 458 -15.90 35.63 -4.72
N LEU A 459 -16.14 34.33 -4.93
CA LEU A 459 -15.64 33.29 -4.00
C LEU A 459 -14.19 32.93 -4.29
N LEU A 460 -13.70 33.11 -5.51
CA LEU A 460 -12.35 32.79 -5.95
C LEU A 460 -11.33 33.92 -5.71
N TYR A 461 -11.82 35.13 -5.36
CA TYR A 461 -11.02 36.30 -4.99
C TYR A 461 -11.11 36.56 -3.48
#